data_1c23aa7dbc3c608880d53087c26ac857
#
_entry.id   1c23aa7dbc3c608880d53087c26ac857
#
_cell.length_a   1.000
_cell.length_b   1.000
_cell.length_c   1.000
_cell.angle_alpha   90.00
_cell.angle_beta   90.00
_cell.angle_gamma   90.00
#
_symmetry.space_group_name_H-M   'P 1'
#
loop_
_entity.id
_entity.type
_entity.pdbx_description
1 polymer ?
#
loop_
_entity_poly.entity_id
_entity_poly.type
_entity_poly.pdbx_seq_one_letter_code
_entity_poly.pdbx_strand_id
1 'polypeptide(L)'
;MAIPLMAHVAEDLGWKFKFVMMDAGYDQMKNYVAARNYGAQAIIALNKRGEKEPPEGMSTTGTPRCSMGYDMVYWGADGDRLKFRCPHVLGKVDCPFGSAACSDSGYGMVVKRTITEDLRRLSNPHRNTRRWEELYNERTAVERCNSRIKENLTADDVHVGGIKKVTTHVYLTAIVLLASALAMSKAVSVRNVA
;
A
#
# COMPACT_ATOMS: atom_id res chain seq x y z
N MET A 1 -9.45 -14.05 -2.28
CA MET A 1 -8.35 -14.55 -1.41
C MET A 1 -7.88 -13.53 -0.37
N ALA A 2 -7.72 -12.23 -0.67
CA ALA A 2 -7.24 -11.23 0.30
C ALA A 2 -8.19 -11.02 1.50
N ILE A 3 -9.51 -10.93 1.27
CA ILE A 3 -10.48 -10.66 2.33
C ILE A 3 -10.51 -11.77 3.39
N PRO A 4 -10.60 -13.07 3.05
CA PRO A 4 -10.54 -14.14 4.04
C PRO A 4 -9.23 -14.15 4.85
N LEU A 5 -8.09 -13.76 4.22
CA LEU A 5 -6.82 -13.66 4.93
C LEU A 5 -6.82 -12.51 5.95
N MET A 6 -7.37 -11.35 5.58
CA MET A 6 -7.52 -10.22 6.52
C MET A 6 -8.41 -10.59 7.70
N ALA A 7 -9.54 -11.30 7.44
CA ALA A 7 -10.43 -11.80 8.47
C ALA A 7 -9.69 -12.77 9.41
N HIS A 8 -9.00 -13.75 8.86
CA HIS A 8 -8.22 -14.72 9.65
C HIS A 8 -7.19 -14.03 10.56
N VAL A 9 -6.43 -13.06 10.02
CA VAL A 9 -5.43 -12.34 10.81
C VAL A 9 -6.06 -11.51 11.93
N ALA A 10 -7.19 -10.84 11.65
CA ALA A 10 -7.84 -9.95 12.60
C ALA A 10 -8.68 -10.70 13.64
N GLU A 11 -9.46 -11.69 13.20
CA GLU A 11 -10.50 -12.36 14.00
C GLU A 11 -9.96 -13.61 14.68
N ASP A 12 -9.24 -14.47 13.95
CA ASP A 12 -8.74 -15.73 14.50
C ASP A 12 -7.43 -15.56 15.27
N LEU A 13 -6.51 -14.70 14.79
CA LEU A 13 -5.23 -14.43 15.44
C LEU A 13 -5.28 -13.21 16.38
N GLY A 14 -6.33 -12.39 16.33
CA GLY A 14 -6.48 -11.18 17.15
C GLY A 14 -5.44 -10.10 16.85
N TRP A 15 -4.81 -10.12 15.68
CA TRP A 15 -3.75 -9.18 15.35
C TRP A 15 -4.31 -7.92 14.69
N LYS A 16 -3.79 -6.75 15.13
CA LYS A 16 -4.09 -5.46 14.51
C LYS A 16 -3.01 -5.11 13.50
N PHE A 17 -3.42 -4.71 12.32
CA PHE A 17 -2.52 -4.24 11.26
C PHE A 17 -2.93 -2.84 10.80
N LYS A 18 -1.95 -2.00 10.48
CA LYS A 18 -2.18 -0.62 10.01
C LYS A 18 -2.23 -0.53 8.48
N PHE A 19 -1.52 -1.41 7.82
CA PHE A 19 -1.38 -1.42 6.36
C PHE A 19 -1.59 -2.83 5.82
N VAL A 20 -2.21 -2.92 4.66
CA VAL A 20 -2.33 -4.15 3.89
C VAL A 20 -1.74 -3.89 2.51
N MET A 21 -0.56 -4.45 2.26
CA MET A 21 0.13 -4.33 0.98
C MET A 21 -0.32 -5.45 0.05
N MET A 22 -0.79 -5.07 -1.13
CA MET A 22 -1.26 -6.03 -2.14
C MET A 22 -0.76 -5.64 -3.53
N ASP A 23 -0.65 -6.63 -4.39
CA ASP A 23 -0.30 -6.43 -5.79
C ASP A 23 -1.41 -5.70 -6.56
N ALA A 24 -1.06 -5.05 -7.67
CA ALA A 24 -2.00 -4.34 -8.56
C ALA A 24 -3.17 -5.22 -9.05
N GLY A 25 -3.00 -6.55 -9.04
CA GLY A 25 -4.08 -7.50 -9.33
C GLY A 25 -5.26 -7.41 -8.35
N TYR A 26 -5.01 -6.94 -7.13
CA TYR A 26 -6.00 -6.76 -6.06
C TYR A 26 -6.64 -5.37 -6.04
N ASP A 27 -6.36 -4.50 -7.00
CA ASP A 27 -6.94 -3.16 -7.11
C ASP A 27 -8.44 -3.21 -7.44
N GLN A 28 -9.23 -3.55 -6.44
CA GLN A 28 -10.69 -3.67 -6.47
C GLN A 28 -11.27 -3.02 -5.22
N MET A 29 -12.34 -2.23 -5.37
CA MET A 29 -12.96 -1.47 -4.27
C MET A 29 -13.23 -2.33 -3.02
N LYS A 30 -13.67 -3.58 -3.19
CA LYS A 30 -13.93 -4.49 -2.07
C LYS A 30 -12.73 -4.71 -1.14
N ASN A 31 -11.51 -4.70 -1.67
CA ASN A 31 -10.30 -4.90 -0.85
C ASN A 31 -9.97 -3.66 -0.02
N TYR A 32 -10.20 -2.45 -0.56
CA TYR A 32 -10.06 -1.20 0.18
C TYR A 32 -11.08 -1.08 1.30
N VAL A 33 -12.34 -1.42 1.00
CA VAL A 33 -13.43 -1.44 2.00
C VAL A 33 -13.11 -2.44 3.11
N ALA A 34 -12.68 -3.65 2.75
CA ALA A 34 -12.34 -4.68 3.74
C ALA A 34 -11.17 -4.24 4.65
N ALA A 35 -10.08 -3.70 4.07
CA ALA A 35 -8.98 -3.17 4.87
C ALA A 35 -9.45 -2.08 5.84
N ARG A 36 -10.29 -1.14 5.37
CA ARG A 36 -10.82 -0.07 6.19
C ARG A 36 -11.72 -0.56 7.34
N ASN A 37 -12.51 -1.60 7.11
CA ASN A 37 -13.35 -2.20 8.16
C ASN A 37 -12.52 -2.76 9.33
N TYR A 38 -11.28 -3.16 9.07
CA TYR A 38 -10.31 -3.56 10.10
C TYR A 38 -9.43 -2.39 10.61
N GLY A 39 -9.77 -1.15 10.25
CA GLY A 39 -9.00 0.03 10.65
C GLY A 39 -7.66 0.20 9.93
N ALA A 40 -7.46 -0.53 8.83
CA ALA A 40 -6.22 -0.52 8.07
C ALA A 40 -6.32 0.29 6.77
N GLN A 41 -5.17 0.71 6.24
CA GLN A 41 -5.04 1.33 4.92
C GLN A 41 -4.54 0.29 3.90
N ALA A 42 -5.23 0.19 2.77
CA ALA A 42 -4.78 -0.64 1.67
C ALA A 42 -3.73 0.10 0.83
N ILE A 43 -2.57 -0.52 0.66
CA ILE A 43 -1.46 -0.03 -0.16
C ILE A 43 -1.39 -0.91 -1.40
N ILE A 44 -2.05 -0.45 -2.47
CA ILE A 44 -2.22 -1.19 -3.73
C ILE A 44 -1.90 -0.24 -4.88
N ALA A 45 -1.08 -0.69 -5.84
CA ALA A 45 -0.86 0.07 -7.06
C ALA A 45 -2.14 0.10 -7.91
N LEU A 46 -2.44 1.28 -8.48
CA LEU A 46 -3.60 1.41 -9.34
C LEU A 46 -3.46 0.56 -10.62
N ASN A 47 -4.48 -0.21 -10.90
CA ASN A 47 -4.58 -1.00 -12.11
C ASN A 47 -5.59 -0.36 -13.06
N LYS A 48 -5.14 0.03 -14.24
CA LYS A 48 -5.96 0.74 -15.23
C LYS A 48 -6.92 -0.18 -16.03
N ARG A 49 -7.23 -1.39 -15.55
CA ARG A 49 -8.11 -2.34 -16.24
C ARG A 49 -9.45 -1.69 -16.57
N GLY A 50 -9.73 -1.54 -17.87
CA GLY A 50 -10.99 -1.00 -18.39
C GLY A 50 -11.20 0.50 -18.16
N GLU A 51 -10.29 1.19 -17.50
CA GLU A 51 -10.36 2.62 -17.24
C GLU A 51 -9.53 3.35 -18.32
N LYS A 52 -10.21 3.95 -19.29
CA LYS A 52 -9.55 4.70 -20.37
C LYS A 52 -8.93 5.99 -19.85
N GLU A 53 -9.67 6.70 -19.01
CA GLU A 53 -9.28 7.98 -18.41
C GLU A 53 -9.60 8.00 -16.92
N PRO A 54 -8.82 8.73 -16.10
CA PRO A 54 -9.16 8.94 -14.71
C PRO A 54 -10.46 9.76 -14.60
N PRO A 55 -11.16 9.73 -13.45
CA PRO A 55 -12.30 10.59 -13.21
C PRO A 55 -11.93 12.07 -13.43
N GLU A 56 -12.93 12.85 -13.83
CA GLU A 56 -12.78 14.29 -14.03
C GLU A 56 -12.13 14.96 -12.80
N GLY A 57 -11.18 15.86 -13.05
CA GLY A 57 -10.45 16.55 -11.98
C GLY A 57 -9.44 15.70 -11.21
N MET A 58 -9.15 14.47 -11.65
CA MET A 58 -8.16 13.59 -11.04
C MET A 58 -7.07 13.19 -12.05
N SER A 59 -5.87 12.96 -11.54
CA SER A 59 -4.77 12.38 -12.31
C SER A 59 -4.83 10.84 -12.35
N THR A 60 -4.00 10.25 -13.19
CA THR A 60 -3.85 8.79 -13.26
C THR A 60 -3.29 8.17 -11.97
N THR A 61 -2.68 8.97 -11.10
CA THR A 61 -2.11 8.54 -9.81
C THR A 61 -3.07 8.79 -8.63
N GLY A 62 -4.27 9.32 -8.89
CA GLY A 62 -5.24 9.64 -7.85
C GLY A 62 -5.01 11.00 -7.18
N THR A 63 -4.22 11.89 -7.81
CA THR A 63 -4.00 13.25 -7.32
C THR A 63 -5.07 14.18 -7.92
N PRO A 64 -5.71 15.07 -7.15
CA PRO A 64 -6.59 16.09 -7.70
C PRO A 64 -5.85 17.00 -8.67
N ARG A 65 -6.55 17.46 -9.71
CA ARG A 65 -6.07 18.48 -10.63
C ARG A 65 -6.61 19.86 -10.26
N CYS A 66 -5.79 20.88 -10.46
CA CYS A 66 -6.24 22.26 -10.33
C CYS A 66 -7.12 22.67 -11.53
N SER A 67 -7.74 23.86 -11.48
CA SER A 67 -8.56 24.42 -12.56
C SER A 67 -7.83 24.55 -13.90
N MET A 68 -6.50 24.63 -13.87
CA MET A 68 -5.63 24.68 -15.07
C MET A 68 -5.15 23.29 -15.52
N GLY A 69 -5.67 22.22 -14.96
CA GLY A 69 -5.36 20.84 -15.36
C GLY A 69 -4.04 20.28 -14.81
N TYR A 70 -3.29 21.02 -14.01
CA TYR A 70 -2.06 20.52 -13.39
C TYR A 70 -2.36 19.64 -12.17
N ASP A 71 -1.60 18.55 -12.02
CA ASP A 71 -1.68 17.70 -10.85
C ASP A 71 -1.23 18.46 -9.60
N MET A 72 -2.09 18.51 -8.58
CA MET A 72 -1.79 19.19 -7.32
C MET A 72 -0.78 18.39 -6.49
N VAL A 73 -0.04 19.07 -5.62
CA VAL A 73 0.97 18.45 -4.77
C VAL A 73 0.33 18.05 -3.44
N TYR A 74 0.45 16.77 -3.07
CA TYR A 74 0.05 16.31 -1.74
C TYR A 74 0.86 17.05 -0.66
N TRP A 75 0.15 17.61 0.32
CA TRP A 75 0.74 18.45 1.36
C TRP A 75 0.61 17.90 2.78
N GLY A 76 -0.13 16.83 2.94
CA GLY A 76 -0.35 16.17 4.22
C GLY A 76 -1.78 15.71 4.41
N ALA A 77 -2.04 15.09 5.55
CA ALA A 77 -3.35 14.62 5.95
C ALA A 77 -3.62 14.99 7.41
N ASP A 78 -4.91 15.21 7.69
CA ASP A 78 -5.47 15.32 9.03
C ASP A 78 -6.59 14.26 9.13
N GLY A 79 -6.29 13.15 9.79
CA GLY A 79 -7.12 11.96 9.75
C GLY A 79 -7.38 11.48 8.31
N ASP A 80 -8.65 11.42 7.94
CA ASP A 80 -9.10 11.05 6.59
C ASP A 80 -9.08 12.21 5.58
N ARG A 81 -8.79 13.43 6.00
CA ARG A 81 -8.80 14.61 5.15
C ARG A 81 -7.42 14.86 4.58
N LEU A 82 -7.26 14.62 3.27
CA LEU A 82 -6.06 14.90 2.51
C LEU A 82 -6.04 16.36 2.04
N LYS A 83 -4.88 17.01 2.10
CA LYS A 83 -4.64 18.37 1.64
C LYS A 83 -3.71 18.36 0.44
N PHE A 84 -4.07 19.11 -0.59
CA PHE A 84 -3.28 19.27 -1.80
C PHE A 84 -3.09 20.77 -2.08
N ARG A 85 -1.90 21.15 -2.57
CA ARG A 85 -1.53 22.55 -2.87
C ARG A 85 -1.22 22.77 -4.33
N CYS A 86 -1.34 24.02 -4.74
CA CYS A 86 -0.98 24.48 -6.07
C CYS A 86 0.47 24.13 -6.42
N PRO A 87 0.73 23.42 -7.53
CA PRO A 87 2.07 23.03 -7.93
C PRO A 87 2.92 24.22 -8.40
N HIS A 88 2.31 25.28 -8.93
CA HIS A 88 3.03 26.49 -9.36
C HIS A 88 3.68 27.22 -8.18
N VAL A 89 2.92 27.48 -7.11
CA VAL A 89 3.45 28.14 -5.90
C VAL A 89 4.58 27.34 -5.25
N LEU A 90 4.60 26.02 -5.47
CA LEU A 90 5.65 25.13 -4.98
C LEU A 90 6.82 24.96 -5.97
N GLY A 91 6.84 25.71 -7.06
CA GLY A 91 7.88 25.66 -8.07
C GLY A 91 7.96 24.35 -8.85
N LYS A 92 6.85 23.58 -8.90
CA LYS A 92 6.81 22.29 -9.60
C LYS A 92 6.40 22.39 -11.05
N VAL A 93 5.64 23.43 -11.40
CA VAL A 93 5.18 23.72 -12.76
C VAL A 93 5.20 25.23 -13.00
N ASP A 94 5.39 25.63 -14.25
CA ASP A 94 5.20 27.00 -14.67
C ASP A 94 3.76 27.18 -15.18
N CYS A 95 2.93 27.88 -14.38
CA CYS A 95 1.54 28.14 -14.73
C CYS A 95 1.46 29.51 -15.41
N PRO A 96 1.00 29.63 -16.67
CA PRO A 96 0.97 30.87 -17.40
C PRO A 96 0.07 31.94 -16.77
N PHE A 97 -0.89 31.53 -15.94
CA PHE A 97 -1.81 32.44 -15.25
C PHE A 97 -1.34 32.81 -13.82
N GLY A 98 -0.24 32.19 -13.35
CA GLY A 98 0.22 32.37 -11.98
C GLY A 98 -0.77 31.85 -10.94
N SER A 99 -0.46 32.11 -9.66
CA SER A 99 -1.37 31.71 -8.56
C SER A 99 -2.61 32.60 -8.44
N ALA A 100 -2.53 33.88 -8.89
CA ALA A 100 -3.61 34.86 -8.75
C ALA A 100 -4.88 34.49 -9.53
N ALA A 101 -4.78 33.72 -10.60
CA ALA A 101 -5.95 33.24 -11.35
C ALA A 101 -6.83 32.24 -10.59
N CYS A 102 -6.28 31.58 -9.57
CA CYS A 102 -6.97 30.52 -8.84
C CYS A 102 -7.16 30.83 -7.35
N SER A 103 -6.42 31.79 -6.80
CA SER A 103 -6.46 32.14 -5.39
C SER A 103 -5.77 33.47 -5.14
N ASP A 104 -6.41 34.35 -4.38
CA ASP A 104 -5.84 35.63 -3.94
C ASP A 104 -4.72 35.44 -2.88
N SER A 105 -4.57 34.24 -2.36
CA SER A 105 -3.57 33.92 -1.35
C SER A 105 -2.22 33.58 -1.98
N GLY A 106 -1.15 34.18 -1.49
CA GLY A 106 0.23 33.79 -1.84
C GLY A 106 0.57 32.33 -1.51
N TYR A 107 -0.26 31.65 -0.70
CA TYR A 107 -0.16 30.22 -0.43
C TYR A 107 -0.62 29.36 -1.62
N GLY A 108 -1.38 29.95 -2.55
CA GLY A 108 -1.95 29.33 -3.73
C GLY A 108 -3.21 28.51 -3.43
N MET A 109 -3.79 28.00 -4.50
CA MET A 109 -5.00 27.15 -4.40
C MET A 109 -4.74 25.91 -3.54
N VAL A 110 -5.72 25.61 -2.67
CA VAL A 110 -5.72 24.44 -1.82
C VAL A 110 -6.99 23.62 -2.06
N VAL A 111 -6.83 22.33 -2.30
CA VAL A 111 -7.93 21.38 -2.40
C VAL A 111 -7.82 20.40 -1.24
N LYS A 112 -8.94 20.16 -0.56
CA LYS A 112 -9.07 19.14 0.47
C LYS A 112 -10.01 18.06 -0.04
N ARG A 113 -9.62 16.79 0.13
CA ARG A 113 -10.41 15.62 -0.27
C ARG A 113 -10.45 14.65 0.90
N THR A 114 -11.57 13.97 1.06
CA THR A 114 -11.71 12.95 2.10
C THR A 114 -11.47 11.56 1.49
N ILE A 115 -10.72 10.72 2.19
CA ILE A 115 -10.39 9.35 1.72
C ILE A 115 -11.66 8.57 1.36
N THR A 116 -12.77 8.80 2.08
CA THR A 116 -14.05 8.13 1.82
C THR A 116 -14.71 8.50 0.50
N GLU A 117 -14.32 9.61 -0.13
CA GLU A 117 -14.83 10.00 -1.47
C GLU A 117 -14.37 8.99 -2.55
N ASP A 118 -13.13 8.50 -2.44
CA ASP A 118 -12.59 7.47 -3.31
C ASP A 118 -11.48 6.70 -2.57
N LEU A 119 -11.85 5.61 -1.90
CA LEU A 119 -10.91 4.76 -1.14
C LEU A 119 -9.79 4.18 -2.02
N ARG A 120 -10.05 4.02 -3.31
CA ARG A 120 -9.09 3.47 -4.26
C ARG A 120 -8.02 4.48 -4.65
N ARG A 121 -8.37 5.76 -4.83
CA ARG A 121 -7.44 6.82 -5.29
C ARG A 121 -6.87 7.66 -4.16
N LEU A 122 -7.69 7.95 -3.16
CA LEU A 122 -7.31 8.79 -2.03
C LEU A 122 -6.83 7.91 -0.87
N SER A 123 -5.53 7.75 -0.71
CA SER A 123 -4.91 6.94 0.33
C SER A 123 -4.04 7.78 1.27
N ASN A 124 -3.87 7.34 2.51
CA ASN A 124 -2.92 7.92 3.44
C ASN A 124 -1.95 6.82 3.94
N PRO A 125 -0.65 6.88 3.58
CA PRO A 125 0.01 7.93 2.80
C PRO A 125 -0.46 7.97 1.34
N HIS A 126 -0.33 9.15 0.72
CA HIS A 126 -0.70 9.34 -0.68
C HIS A 126 0.33 8.70 -1.62
N ARG A 127 -0.14 8.14 -2.77
CA ARG A 127 0.71 7.39 -3.72
C ARG A 127 1.94 8.14 -4.23
N ASN A 128 1.87 9.46 -4.36
CA ASN A 128 2.99 10.29 -4.80
C ASN A 128 3.94 10.65 -3.65
N THR A 129 3.99 9.86 -2.60
CA THR A 129 4.90 10.07 -1.47
C THR A 129 5.91 8.94 -1.35
N ARG A 130 7.12 9.28 -0.92
CA ARG A 130 8.16 8.30 -0.59
C ARG A 130 7.67 7.27 0.43
N ARG A 131 6.87 7.70 1.41
CA ARG A 131 6.32 6.79 2.43
C ARG A 131 5.41 5.72 1.83
N TRP A 132 4.59 6.08 0.84
CA TRP A 132 3.76 5.11 0.14
C TRP A 132 4.60 4.09 -0.64
N GLU A 133 5.64 4.57 -1.32
CA GLU A 133 6.56 3.73 -2.10
C GLU A 133 7.30 2.74 -1.19
N GLU A 134 7.82 3.22 -0.05
CA GLU A 134 8.45 2.37 0.96
C GLU A 134 7.51 1.24 1.42
N LEU A 135 6.26 1.58 1.77
CA LEU A 135 5.26 0.59 2.18
C LEU A 135 4.90 -0.39 1.06
N TYR A 136 4.75 0.11 -0.17
CA TYR A 136 4.44 -0.75 -1.30
C TYR A 136 5.58 -1.74 -1.60
N ASN A 137 6.81 -1.33 -1.44
CA ASN A 137 8.00 -2.16 -1.64
C ASN A 137 8.13 -3.27 -0.57
N GLU A 138 7.55 -3.10 0.63
CA GLU A 138 7.46 -4.18 1.62
C GLU A 138 6.72 -5.42 1.10
N ARG A 139 5.88 -5.28 0.07
CA ARG A 139 5.24 -6.40 -0.63
C ARG A 139 6.25 -7.46 -1.09
N THR A 140 7.44 -7.04 -1.48
CA THR A 140 8.51 -7.96 -1.92
C THR A 140 9.01 -8.89 -0.80
N ALA A 141 8.69 -8.60 0.47
CA ALA A 141 9.02 -9.49 1.58
C ALA A 141 8.34 -10.86 1.44
N VAL A 142 7.11 -10.89 0.92
CA VAL A 142 6.39 -12.14 0.65
C VAL A 142 7.07 -12.93 -0.47
N GLU A 143 7.54 -12.26 -1.50
CA GLU A 143 8.27 -12.89 -2.61
C GLU A 143 9.59 -13.50 -2.11
N ARG A 144 10.34 -12.76 -1.28
CA ARG A 144 11.56 -13.28 -0.64
C ARG A 144 11.28 -14.47 0.29
N CYS A 145 10.16 -14.42 1.02
CA CYS A 145 9.72 -15.53 1.86
C CYS A 145 9.42 -16.76 1.00
N ASN A 146 8.65 -16.60 -0.07
CA ASN A 146 8.30 -17.68 -0.99
C ASN A 146 9.53 -18.29 -1.67
N SER A 147 10.51 -17.45 -2.08
CA SER A 147 11.78 -17.92 -2.66
C SER A 147 12.54 -18.78 -1.65
N ARG A 148 12.68 -18.34 -0.39
CA ARG A 148 13.32 -19.13 0.66
C ARG A 148 12.63 -20.47 0.90
N ILE A 149 11.30 -20.48 0.92
CA ILE A 149 10.52 -21.70 1.10
C ILE A 149 10.77 -22.68 -0.04
N LYS A 150 10.81 -22.19 -1.28
CA LYS A 150 11.03 -23.02 -2.46
C LYS A 150 12.50 -23.48 -2.60
N GLU A 151 13.42 -22.54 -2.61
CA GLU A 151 14.82 -22.80 -2.94
C GLU A 151 15.61 -23.42 -1.79
N ASN A 152 15.39 -22.95 -0.56
CA ASN A 152 16.18 -23.40 0.58
C ASN A 152 15.53 -24.54 1.38
N LEU A 153 14.20 -24.67 1.30
CA LEU A 153 13.43 -25.64 2.08
C LEU A 153 12.67 -26.62 1.18
N THR A 154 13.00 -26.66 -0.12
CA THR A 154 12.53 -27.63 -1.11
C THR A 154 11.00 -27.81 -1.15
N ALA A 155 10.24 -26.74 -0.91
CA ALA A 155 8.77 -26.84 -0.87
C ALA A 155 8.12 -27.04 -2.25
N ASP A 156 8.86 -26.84 -3.34
CA ASP A 156 8.45 -27.15 -4.71
C ASP A 156 8.94 -28.54 -5.20
N ASP A 157 9.86 -29.17 -4.47
CA ASP A 157 10.33 -30.53 -4.72
C ASP A 157 9.70 -31.53 -3.72
N VAL A 158 8.38 -31.68 -3.86
CA VAL A 158 7.60 -32.50 -2.91
C VAL A 158 7.52 -33.94 -3.39
N HIS A 159 8.23 -34.82 -2.69
CA HIS A 159 8.24 -36.29 -2.96
C HIS A 159 7.05 -37.05 -2.38
N VAL A 160 6.00 -36.36 -1.91
CA VAL A 160 4.82 -36.97 -1.31
C VAL A 160 3.56 -36.62 -2.09
N GLY A 161 2.67 -37.61 -2.30
CA GLY A 161 1.39 -37.41 -2.99
C GLY A 161 0.22 -37.21 -2.01
N GLY A 162 -0.79 -36.44 -2.48
CA GLY A 162 -2.04 -36.18 -1.76
C GLY A 162 -2.00 -34.95 -0.87
N ILE A 163 -3.13 -34.22 -0.85
CA ILE A 163 -3.27 -32.90 -0.22
C ILE A 163 -2.83 -32.87 1.24
N LYS A 164 -3.18 -33.89 2.03
CA LYS A 164 -2.82 -33.95 3.46
C LYS A 164 -1.30 -33.98 3.67
N LYS A 165 -0.58 -34.83 2.92
CA LYS A 165 0.88 -34.95 3.06
C LYS A 165 1.58 -33.68 2.56
N VAL A 166 1.13 -33.11 1.44
CA VAL A 166 1.65 -31.84 0.92
C VAL A 166 1.43 -30.71 1.92
N THR A 167 0.22 -30.62 2.50
CA THR A 167 -0.08 -29.61 3.53
C THR A 167 0.85 -29.76 4.75
N THR A 168 1.06 -31.00 5.23
CA THR A 168 1.99 -31.25 6.35
C THR A 168 3.41 -30.82 6.00
N HIS A 169 3.90 -31.12 4.79
CA HIS A 169 5.22 -30.70 4.31
C HIS A 169 5.34 -29.16 4.33
N VAL A 170 4.35 -28.45 3.82
CA VAL A 170 4.33 -26.97 3.81
C VAL A 170 4.33 -26.40 5.23
N TYR A 171 3.58 -26.98 6.17
CA TYR A 171 3.60 -26.53 7.57
C TYR A 171 4.97 -26.76 8.23
N LEU A 172 5.59 -27.91 8.02
CA LEU A 172 6.93 -28.17 8.54
C LEU A 172 7.96 -27.17 7.98
N THR A 173 7.90 -26.89 6.68
CA THR A 173 8.72 -25.87 6.03
C THR A 173 8.53 -24.49 6.66
N ALA A 174 7.30 -24.08 6.91
CA ALA A 174 6.99 -22.82 7.57
C ALA A 174 7.52 -22.76 9.01
N ILE A 175 7.42 -23.85 9.77
CA ILE A 175 7.96 -23.95 11.14
C ILE A 175 9.49 -23.78 11.12
N VAL A 176 10.20 -24.45 10.21
CA VAL A 176 11.65 -24.32 10.08
C VAL A 176 12.04 -22.89 9.73
N LEU A 177 11.33 -22.26 8.81
CA LEU A 177 11.56 -20.84 8.43
C LEU A 177 11.41 -19.90 9.63
N LEU A 178 10.33 -20.05 10.40
CA LEU A 178 10.05 -19.23 11.57
C LEU A 178 11.07 -19.46 12.69
N ALA A 179 11.44 -20.72 12.95
CA ALA A 179 12.46 -21.08 13.94
C ALA A 179 13.82 -20.47 13.58
N SER A 180 14.20 -20.52 12.29
CA SER A 180 15.44 -19.92 11.77
C SER A 180 15.42 -18.38 11.94
N ALA A 181 14.31 -17.74 11.61
CA ALA A 181 14.15 -16.27 11.77
C ALA A 181 14.25 -15.88 13.25
N LEU A 182 13.64 -16.63 14.15
CA LEU A 182 13.70 -16.39 15.58
C LEU A 182 15.11 -16.57 16.14
N ALA A 183 15.83 -17.59 15.71
CA ALA A 183 17.21 -17.83 16.11
C ALA A 183 18.13 -16.67 15.65
N MET A 184 17.97 -16.22 14.41
CA MET A 184 18.72 -15.09 13.88
C MET A 184 18.44 -13.79 14.63
N SER A 185 17.18 -13.51 14.96
CA SER A 185 16.80 -12.30 15.69
C SER A 185 17.39 -12.28 17.10
N LYS A 186 17.43 -13.41 17.79
CA LYS A 186 18.08 -13.56 19.10
C LYS A 186 19.60 -13.37 19.02
N ALA A 187 20.26 -13.94 17.99
CA ALA A 187 21.69 -13.81 17.78
C ALA A 187 22.11 -12.35 17.51
N VAL A 188 21.29 -11.59 16.76
CA VAL A 188 21.54 -10.14 16.54
C VAL A 188 21.35 -9.35 17.82
N SER A 189 20.33 -9.66 18.62
CA SER A 189 20.09 -9.00 19.92
C SER A 189 21.26 -9.19 20.89
N VAL A 190 21.84 -10.38 20.94
CA VAL A 190 23.01 -10.67 21.80
C VAL A 190 24.26 -9.89 21.34
N ARG A 191 24.47 -9.73 20.02
CA ARG A 191 25.63 -8.96 19.50
C ARG A 191 25.52 -7.47 19.77
N ASN A 192 24.32 -6.92 19.90
CA ASN A 192 24.11 -5.51 20.17
C ASN A 192 24.20 -5.13 21.67
N VAL A 193 24.35 -6.11 22.55
CA VAL A 193 24.43 -5.93 24.02
C VAL A 193 25.89 -6.19 24.52
N ALA A 194 26.73 -6.72 23.67
CA ALA A 194 28.17 -6.95 23.95
C ALA A 194 29.04 -5.84 23.34
#